data_0acbcd0f291b6a03d6696c93762b42ac
#
_entry.id   0acbcd0f291b6a03d6696c93762b42ac
#
_cell.length_a   1.000
_cell.length_b   1.000
_cell.length_c   1.000
_cell.angle_alpha   90.00
_cell.angle_beta   90.00
_cell.angle_gamma   90.00
#
_symmetry.space_group_name_H-M   'P 1'
#
loop_
_entity.id
_entity.type
_entity.pdbx_description
1 polymer ?
#
loop_
_entity_poly.entity_id
_entity_poly.type
_entity_poly.pdbx_seq_one_letter_code
_entity_poly.pdbx_strand_id
1 'polypeptide(L)'
;MKFFTKLLAVIAVYILFNNSNVNAQGCVAIRGNGSFQTMDHPMLDTTIASDKSWYLTASYRYFKSFRHFSGTAEQKQRQVLGNEVINHQSTIDLGITRNFDQFWSATVGLPYLINTRSSLYEHGGKERHSSYSHGIGDMRIVVNRWLFDSHKTHKGNIQVGLGMKLPTGNFNAQSTFYNVTPAVRPVDQSIQLGDGGTGIIAEVNGFLNFTSKFSGYTNLYYMANPRNVNGTRTYRETLRATLANEANSSVPDQFLARLGANYTFQGHNSALTVSGGMRLEGIPVYDLIGKSDGFRRPGYVLSAEPSLSYSLRKINFFANVPIAVKRDRTQSKTDKENSIATGTRVIGDAAFADYSINFGVSFKL
;
A
#
# COMPACT_ATOMS: atom_id res chain seq x y z
N MET A 1 -16.30 17.94 -24.25
CA MET A 1 -16.89 16.76 -23.57
C MET A 1 -16.77 15.46 -24.38
N LYS A 2 -17.28 15.38 -25.60
CA LYS A 2 -17.25 14.15 -26.46
C LYS A 2 -15.83 13.63 -26.77
N PHE A 3 -14.81 14.47 -26.79
CA PHE A 3 -13.40 14.06 -27.03
C PHE A 3 -12.80 13.38 -25.81
N PHE A 4 -13.06 13.90 -24.61
CA PHE A 4 -12.54 13.36 -23.34
C PHE A 4 -13.16 12.00 -22.98
N THR A 5 -14.45 11.80 -23.24
CA THR A 5 -15.10 10.50 -23.08
C THR A 5 -14.56 9.45 -24.03
N LYS A 6 -14.24 9.83 -25.27
CA LYS A 6 -13.59 8.94 -26.24
C LYS A 6 -12.14 8.60 -25.84
N LEU A 7 -11.39 9.57 -25.33
CA LEU A 7 -10.02 9.35 -24.85
C LEU A 7 -9.99 8.42 -23.63
N LEU A 8 -10.87 8.63 -22.65
CA LEU A 8 -11.02 7.73 -21.49
C LEU A 8 -11.47 6.32 -21.91
N ALA A 9 -12.37 6.20 -22.86
CA ALA A 9 -12.78 4.90 -23.40
C ALA A 9 -11.62 4.19 -24.12
N VAL A 10 -10.82 4.91 -24.90
CA VAL A 10 -9.65 4.36 -25.59
C VAL A 10 -8.57 3.93 -24.60
N ILE A 11 -8.32 4.73 -23.55
CA ILE A 11 -7.38 4.38 -22.48
C ILE A 11 -7.88 3.15 -21.70
N ALA A 12 -9.18 3.08 -21.37
CA ALA A 12 -9.77 1.93 -20.71
C ALA A 12 -9.68 0.66 -21.57
N VAL A 13 -9.96 0.77 -22.87
CA VAL A 13 -9.82 -0.32 -23.83
C VAL A 13 -8.36 -0.72 -24.00
N TYR A 14 -7.42 0.21 -24.09
CA TYR A 14 -5.99 -0.05 -24.16
C TYR A 14 -5.46 -0.80 -22.92
N ILE A 15 -5.94 -0.42 -21.72
CA ILE A 15 -5.60 -1.10 -20.45
C ILE A 15 -6.21 -2.51 -20.39
N LEU A 16 -7.42 -2.72 -20.93
CA LEU A 16 -8.10 -4.01 -20.93
C LEU A 16 -7.52 -5.00 -21.95
N PHE A 17 -6.94 -4.52 -23.05
CA PHE A 17 -6.40 -5.39 -24.12
C PHE A 17 -4.89 -5.60 -24.04
N ASN A 18 -4.14 -4.80 -23.29
CA ASN A 18 -2.74 -5.11 -22.99
C ASN A 18 -2.67 -6.00 -21.76
N ASN A 19 -2.81 -7.32 -21.95
CA ASN A 19 -2.47 -8.35 -20.98
C ASN A 19 -0.93 -8.45 -20.79
N SER A 20 -0.28 -7.35 -20.45
CA SER A 20 1.02 -7.42 -19.79
C SER A 20 0.78 -8.04 -18.42
N ASN A 21 1.41 -9.18 -18.14
CA ASN A 21 1.36 -9.86 -16.85
C ASN A 21 1.84 -8.90 -15.75
N VAL A 22 0.93 -8.15 -15.18
CA VAL A 22 1.18 -7.30 -14.02
C VAL A 22 1.29 -8.24 -12.82
N ASN A 23 2.50 -8.41 -12.35
CA ASN A 23 2.84 -9.31 -11.26
C ASN A 23 3.24 -8.49 -10.03
N ALA A 24 2.58 -8.64 -8.92
CA ALA A 24 2.77 -7.79 -7.73
C ALA A 24 2.62 -8.50 -6.35
N GLN A 25 3.05 -7.95 -5.24
CA GLN A 25 3.44 -8.60 -3.96
C GLN A 25 2.37 -8.83 -2.88
N GLY A 26 2.66 -9.76 -1.97
CA GLY A 26 1.76 -10.35 -1.00
C GLY A 26 1.98 -10.12 0.50
N CYS A 27 2.83 -9.25 1.00
CA CYS A 27 3.00 -9.09 2.46
C CYS A 27 2.92 -7.66 2.98
N VAL A 28 2.73 -6.68 2.12
CA VAL A 28 2.72 -5.27 2.54
C VAL A 28 1.46 -4.60 2.03
N ALA A 29 0.60 -4.17 2.94
CA ALA A 29 -0.47 -3.25 2.59
C ALA A 29 0.15 -1.91 2.19
N ILE A 30 -0.10 -1.47 0.96
CA ILE A 30 0.45 -0.23 0.44
C ILE A 30 -0.11 0.95 1.23
N ARG A 31 0.78 1.80 1.71
CA ARG A 31 0.41 3.03 2.40
C ARG A 31 0.26 4.12 1.35
N GLY A 32 -0.98 4.42 0.98
CA GLY A 32 -1.29 5.65 0.28
C GLY A 32 -0.99 6.87 1.17
N ASN A 33 -0.80 8.02 0.57
CA ASN A 33 -0.71 9.28 1.33
C ASN A 33 -2.10 9.64 1.88
N GLY A 34 -2.19 10.33 3.02
CA GLY A 34 -3.44 10.69 3.68
C GLY A 34 -4.46 11.50 2.85
N SER A 35 -4.05 11.98 1.66
CA SER A 35 -4.94 12.66 0.71
C SER A 35 -6.11 11.81 0.20
N PHE A 36 -6.03 10.48 0.26
CA PHE A 36 -7.14 9.60 -0.09
C PHE A 36 -8.36 9.73 0.81
N GLN A 37 -8.10 10.01 2.06
CA GLN A 37 -9.11 9.98 3.10
C GLN A 37 -10.01 11.19 3.04
N THR A 38 -9.56 12.24 2.35
CA THR A 38 -10.34 13.44 2.07
C THR A 38 -11.17 13.31 0.78
N MET A 39 -10.82 12.35 -0.08
CA MET A 39 -11.49 12.13 -1.38
C MET A 39 -12.78 11.32 -1.31
N ASP A 40 -13.04 10.63 -0.20
CA ASP A 40 -14.31 9.94 0.01
C ASP A 40 -15.50 10.92 0.14
N HIS A 41 -15.25 12.27 0.05
CA HIS A 41 -16.28 13.31 0.21
C HIS A 41 -16.22 14.41 -0.83
N PRO A 42 -16.36 14.12 -2.13
CA PRO A 42 -16.31 15.17 -3.16
C PRO A 42 -17.44 16.19 -3.03
N MET A 43 -18.51 15.88 -2.31
CA MET A 43 -19.70 16.76 -2.25
C MET A 43 -19.77 17.69 -1.05
N LEU A 44 -19.10 17.38 0.07
CA LEU A 44 -19.00 18.30 1.20
C LEU A 44 -17.83 19.25 1.08
N ASP A 45 -16.88 18.92 0.24
CA ASP A 45 -15.56 19.51 0.25
C ASP A 45 -15.27 20.49 -0.89
N THR A 46 -16.30 21.05 -1.51
CA THR A 46 -16.13 22.27 -2.32
C THR A 46 -15.56 23.43 -1.49
N THR A 47 -15.69 23.39 -0.16
CA THR A 47 -15.06 24.33 0.76
C THR A 47 -13.61 23.99 1.11
N ILE A 48 -13.16 22.72 0.97
CA ILE A 48 -11.78 22.31 1.28
C ILE A 48 -10.80 22.88 0.26
N ALA A 49 -11.17 22.91 -1.01
CA ALA A 49 -10.29 23.40 -2.07
C ALA A 49 -10.17 24.93 -2.15
N SER A 50 -11.01 25.69 -1.42
CA SER A 50 -11.10 27.14 -1.61
C SER A 50 -10.33 27.99 -0.63
N ASP A 51 -9.96 27.45 0.53
CA ASP A 51 -9.36 28.25 1.59
C ASP A 51 -7.90 27.80 1.88
N LYS A 52 -7.07 28.79 2.16
CA LYS A 52 -5.72 28.59 2.73
C LYS A 52 -5.85 27.92 4.10
N SER A 53 -6.01 26.60 4.11
CA SER A 53 -6.33 25.83 5.31
C SER A 53 -5.30 24.76 5.61
N TRP A 54 -5.21 24.38 6.86
CA TRP A 54 -4.43 23.24 7.32
C TRP A 54 -5.36 22.09 7.71
N TYR A 55 -4.90 20.88 7.45
CA TYR A 55 -5.56 19.66 7.90
C TYR A 55 -4.57 18.81 8.68
N LEU A 56 -4.99 18.30 9.81
CA LEU A 56 -4.28 17.31 10.58
C LEU A 56 -5.07 16.01 10.49
N THR A 57 -4.41 14.94 10.07
CA THR A 57 -5.01 13.61 9.96
C THR A 57 -4.26 12.62 10.84
N ALA A 58 -5.00 11.83 11.60
CA ALA A 58 -4.47 10.70 12.34
C ALA A 58 -5.27 9.45 11.94
N SER A 59 -4.59 8.39 11.57
CA SER A 59 -5.23 7.12 11.21
C SER A 59 -4.49 5.92 11.77
N TYR A 60 -5.25 4.86 11.98
CA TYR A 60 -4.75 3.57 12.41
C TYR A 60 -5.09 2.52 11.37
N ARG A 61 -4.14 1.65 11.09
CA ARG A 61 -4.32 0.47 10.26
C ARG A 61 -3.82 -0.76 10.99
N TYR A 62 -4.60 -1.84 10.86
CA TYR A 62 -4.23 -3.16 11.35
C TYR A 62 -4.51 -4.22 10.30
N PHE A 63 -3.60 -5.19 10.16
CA PHE A 63 -3.87 -6.44 9.47
C PHE A 63 -3.04 -7.59 10.05
N LYS A 64 -3.58 -8.81 9.87
CA LYS A 64 -2.91 -10.08 10.16
C LYS A 64 -2.69 -10.83 8.86
N SER A 65 -1.44 -11.14 8.50
CA SER A 65 -1.12 -12.00 7.36
C SER A 65 -0.63 -13.37 7.85
N PHE A 66 -1.29 -14.43 7.37
CA PHE A 66 -1.01 -15.80 7.83
C PHE A 66 -1.33 -16.88 6.79
N ARG A 67 -2.11 -16.55 5.76
CA ARG A 67 -2.44 -17.49 4.69
C ARG A 67 -1.36 -17.43 3.62
N HIS A 68 -0.67 -18.53 3.42
CA HIS A 68 0.42 -18.62 2.45
C HIS A 68 -0.08 -18.95 1.06
N PHE A 69 0.44 -18.25 0.05
CA PHE A 69 0.14 -18.49 -1.36
C PHE A 69 1.42 -18.61 -2.17
N SER A 70 1.41 -19.55 -3.13
CA SER A 70 2.39 -19.72 -4.18
C SER A 70 1.66 -19.59 -5.52
N GLY A 71 1.91 -18.51 -6.25
CA GLY A 71 0.94 -18.07 -7.25
C GLY A 71 -0.39 -17.76 -6.60
N THR A 72 -1.48 -18.21 -7.20
CA THR A 72 -2.84 -18.13 -6.65
C THR A 72 -3.22 -19.31 -5.77
N ALA A 73 -2.36 -20.34 -5.68
CA ALA A 73 -2.62 -21.55 -4.92
C ALA A 73 -2.29 -21.36 -3.43
N GLU A 74 -3.31 -21.52 -2.58
CA GLU A 74 -3.13 -21.46 -1.14
C GLU A 74 -2.38 -22.69 -0.62
N GLN A 75 -1.39 -22.46 0.23
CA GLN A 75 -0.55 -23.48 0.87
C GLN A 75 -1.16 -23.89 2.23
N LYS A 76 -2.36 -24.48 2.21
CA LYS A 76 -3.13 -24.84 3.42
C LYS A 76 -2.36 -25.77 4.36
N GLN A 77 -1.48 -26.62 3.82
CA GLN A 77 -0.61 -27.50 4.61
C GLN A 77 0.26 -26.75 5.62
N ARG A 78 0.57 -25.47 5.37
CA ARG A 78 1.33 -24.65 6.32
C ARG A 78 0.61 -24.51 7.65
N GLN A 79 -0.70 -24.25 7.60
CA GLN A 79 -1.54 -24.10 8.80
C GLN A 79 -1.76 -25.46 9.50
N VAL A 80 -1.98 -26.54 8.73
CA VAL A 80 -2.15 -27.89 9.28
C VAL A 80 -0.88 -28.34 10.02
N LEU A 81 0.29 -28.03 9.49
CA LEU A 81 1.58 -28.36 10.09
C LEU A 81 2.04 -27.35 11.16
N GLY A 82 1.29 -26.26 11.38
CA GLY A 82 1.66 -25.20 12.30
C GLY A 82 2.97 -24.47 11.95
N ASN A 83 3.37 -24.47 10.67
CA ASN A 83 4.63 -23.87 10.21
C ASN A 83 4.41 -22.63 9.31
N GLU A 84 3.20 -22.11 9.26
CA GLU A 84 2.92 -20.81 8.63
C GLU A 84 3.60 -19.68 9.38
N VAL A 85 3.94 -18.62 8.65
CA VAL A 85 4.35 -17.36 9.27
C VAL A 85 3.10 -16.52 9.56
N ILE A 86 3.06 -15.92 10.75
CA ILE A 86 1.98 -15.05 11.17
C ILE A 86 2.56 -13.66 11.45
N ASN A 87 2.13 -12.65 10.68
CA ASN A 87 2.49 -11.27 10.97
C ASN A 87 1.27 -10.51 11.49
N HIS A 88 1.47 -9.74 12.55
CA HIS A 88 0.55 -8.69 12.98
C HIS A 88 1.22 -7.35 12.73
N GLN A 89 0.55 -6.48 11.98
CA GLN A 89 1.09 -5.16 11.66
C GLN A 89 0.07 -4.10 12.01
N SER A 90 0.49 -3.19 12.89
CA SER A 90 -0.23 -1.97 13.25
C SER A 90 0.54 -0.76 12.77
N THR A 91 -0.15 0.21 12.20
CA THR A 91 0.45 1.47 11.77
C THR A 91 -0.42 2.62 12.25
N ILE A 92 0.20 3.60 12.89
CA ILE A 92 -0.40 4.90 13.17
C ILE A 92 0.20 5.86 12.13
N ASP A 93 -0.63 6.39 11.23
CA ASP A 93 -0.19 7.38 10.23
C ASP A 93 -0.63 8.77 10.69
N LEU A 94 0.32 9.69 10.84
CA LEU A 94 0.06 11.11 11.09
C LEU A 94 0.33 11.89 9.81
N GLY A 95 -0.62 12.74 9.42
CA GLY A 95 -0.54 13.54 8.21
C GLY A 95 -0.86 15.01 8.48
N ILE A 96 -0.09 15.89 7.86
CA ILE A 96 -0.36 17.32 7.83
C ILE A 96 -0.49 17.73 6.36
N THR A 97 -1.62 18.33 6.01
CA THR A 97 -1.87 18.86 4.67
C THR A 97 -2.05 20.36 4.74
N ARG A 98 -1.37 21.08 3.87
CA ARG A 98 -1.56 22.53 3.63
C ARG A 98 -2.17 22.73 2.26
N ASN A 99 -3.35 23.33 2.21
CA ASN A 99 -3.92 23.90 0.99
C ASN A 99 -3.37 25.33 0.82
N PHE A 100 -2.71 25.60 -0.30
CA PHE A 100 -2.17 26.91 -0.61
C PHE A 100 -3.21 27.80 -1.31
N ASP A 101 -3.99 27.20 -2.18
CA ASP A 101 -5.09 27.78 -2.93
C ASP A 101 -6.07 26.69 -3.41
N GLN A 102 -7.00 27.04 -4.32
CA GLN A 102 -7.97 26.10 -4.89
C GLN A 102 -7.36 25.00 -5.77
N PHE A 103 -6.07 25.09 -6.12
CA PHE A 103 -5.40 24.13 -6.98
C PHE A 103 -4.35 23.32 -6.25
N TRP A 104 -3.54 23.97 -5.40
CA TRP A 104 -2.34 23.38 -4.87
C TRP A 104 -2.44 23.01 -3.39
N SER A 105 -1.96 21.83 -3.07
CA SER A 105 -1.76 21.39 -1.69
C SER A 105 -0.46 20.62 -1.54
N ALA A 106 0.06 20.56 -0.31
CA ALA A 106 1.17 19.69 0.04
C ALA A 106 0.81 18.90 1.29
N THR A 107 1.17 17.63 1.29
CA THR A 107 0.95 16.71 2.42
C THR A 107 2.27 16.11 2.87
N VAL A 108 2.50 16.12 4.17
CA VAL A 108 3.57 15.36 4.83
C VAL A 108 2.92 14.28 5.66
N GLY A 109 3.36 13.04 5.48
CA GLY A 109 2.87 11.87 6.22
C GLY A 109 4.02 11.17 6.94
N LEU A 110 3.81 10.85 8.22
CA LEU A 110 4.77 10.16 9.07
C LEU A 110 4.11 8.95 9.73
N PRO A 111 4.49 7.71 9.36
CA PRO A 111 3.97 6.51 9.98
C PRO A 111 4.78 6.11 11.23
N TYR A 112 4.09 5.59 12.23
CA TYR A 112 4.67 4.82 13.33
C TYR A 112 4.18 3.37 13.27
N LEU A 113 5.10 2.42 13.24
CA LEU A 113 4.82 1.01 13.04
C LEU A 113 4.99 0.23 14.34
N ILE A 114 4.14 -0.79 14.52
CA ILE A 114 4.25 -1.81 15.59
C ILE A 114 3.99 -3.15 14.93
N ASN A 115 5.03 -3.96 14.80
CA ASN A 115 4.98 -5.20 14.05
C ASN A 115 5.43 -6.38 14.90
N THR A 116 4.76 -7.52 14.70
CA THR A 116 5.14 -8.81 15.27
C THR A 116 5.14 -9.84 14.15
N ARG A 117 6.14 -10.71 14.14
CA ARG A 117 6.25 -11.84 13.22
C ARG A 117 6.53 -13.11 13.97
N SER A 118 5.60 -14.06 13.94
CA SER A 118 5.72 -15.37 14.54
C SER A 118 6.06 -16.42 13.48
N SER A 119 7.09 -17.21 13.74
CA SER A 119 7.57 -18.25 12.81
C SER A 119 8.18 -19.41 13.59
N LEU A 120 8.06 -20.61 13.06
CA LEU A 120 8.73 -21.81 13.58
C LEU A 120 10.18 -21.89 13.06
N TYR A 121 10.35 -21.82 11.75
CA TYR A 121 11.64 -22.13 11.09
C TYR A 121 12.67 -20.99 11.19
N GLU A 122 12.25 -19.74 11.38
CA GLU A 122 13.18 -18.63 11.61
C GLU A 122 13.86 -18.72 12.99
N HIS A 123 13.29 -19.50 13.91
CA HIS A 123 13.78 -19.75 15.26
C HIS A 123 14.34 -21.17 15.45
N GLY A 124 14.95 -21.73 14.40
CA GLY A 124 15.61 -23.04 14.46
C GLY A 124 14.69 -24.25 14.31
N GLY A 125 13.42 -24.04 14.02
CA GLY A 125 12.48 -25.11 13.61
C GLY A 125 11.96 -26.01 14.72
N LYS A 126 12.28 -25.75 16.00
CA LYS A 126 11.85 -26.56 17.15
C LYS A 126 10.56 -26.02 17.78
N GLU A 127 10.56 -24.74 18.08
CA GLU A 127 9.46 -24.05 18.73
C GLU A 127 9.13 -22.76 17.99
N ARG A 128 7.86 -22.37 18.04
CA ARG A 128 7.39 -21.12 17.47
C ARG A 128 7.71 -19.96 18.42
N HIS A 129 8.43 -18.97 17.92
CA HIS A 129 8.72 -17.72 18.61
C HIS A 129 8.34 -16.52 17.75
N SER A 130 8.46 -15.33 18.32
CA SER A 130 8.15 -14.07 17.65
C SER A 130 9.34 -13.13 17.64
N SER A 131 9.55 -12.46 16.51
CA SER A 131 10.40 -11.29 16.36
C SER A 131 9.54 -10.03 16.28
N TYR A 132 10.11 -8.89 16.66
CA TYR A 132 9.38 -7.62 16.85
C TYR A 132 10.12 -6.47 16.20
N SER A 133 9.39 -5.49 15.74
CA SER A 133 9.92 -4.18 15.37
C SER A 133 8.89 -3.08 15.67
N HIS A 134 9.33 -1.94 16.13
CA HIS A 134 8.48 -0.76 16.33
C HIS A 134 9.29 0.51 16.15
N GLY A 135 8.64 1.58 15.71
CA GLY A 135 9.28 2.87 15.51
C GLY A 135 8.72 3.66 14.32
N ILE A 136 9.36 4.78 14.06
CA ILE A 136 9.04 5.65 12.93
C ILE A 136 9.39 4.91 11.62
N GLY A 137 8.48 5.00 10.66
CA GLY A 137 8.68 4.50 9.30
C GLY A 137 9.16 5.57 8.32
N ASP A 138 9.09 5.25 7.03
CA ASP A 138 9.52 6.16 5.97
C ASP A 138 8.52 7.30 5.79
N MET A 139 8.99 8.53 5.97
CA MET A 139 8.22 9.76 5.77
C MET A 139 7.92 9.97 4.29
N ARG A 140 6.77 10.56 3.99
CA ARG A 140 6.32 10.89 2.63
C ARG A 140 5.94 12.35 2.54
N ILE A 141 6.31 12.96 1.43
CA ILE A 141 5.98 14.34 1.10
C ILE A 141 5.41 14.33 -0.31
N VAL A 142 4.19 14.83 -0.49
CA VAL A 142 3.56 14.90 -1.81
C VAL A 142 2.96 16.28 -2.01
N VAL A 143 3.20 16.84 -3.20
CA VAL A 143 2.55 18.05 -3.67
C VAL A 143 1.49 17.65 -4.68
N ASN A 144 0.28 18.12 -4.47
CA ASN A 144 -0.88 17.80 -5.26
C ASN A 144 -1.42 19.04 -5.99
N ARG A 145 -1.97 18.82 -7.18
CA ARG A 145 -2.61 19.84 -7.98
C ARG A 145 -3.94 19.35 -8.56
N TRP A 146 -5.02 20.08 -8.29
CA TRP A 146 -6.28 19.95 -9.01
C TRP A 146 -6.15 20.48 -10.42
N LEU A 147 -6.58 19.71 -11.42
CA LEU A 147 -6.48 20.11 -12.83
C LEU A 147 -7.54 21.15 -13.22
N PHE A 148 -8.69 21.10 -12.58
CA PHE A 148 -9.80 22.01 -12.86
C PHE A 148 -10.14 22.83 -11.62
N ASP A 149 -10.65 24.05 -11.85
CA ASP A 149 -11.11 24.92 -10.79
C ASP A 149 -12.33 24.32 -10.10
N SER A 150 -12.18 23.98 -8.81
CA SER A 150 -13.23 23.36 -8.01
C SER A 150 -14.48 24.24 -7.84
N HIS A 151 -14.35 25.57 -7.93
CA HIS A 151 -15.48 26.50 -7.87
C HIS A 151 -16.33 26.47 -9.15
N LYS A 152 -15.74 26.09 -10.28
CA LYS A 152 -16.42 26.06 -11.60
C LYS A 152 -16.82 24.65 -12.03
N THR A 153 -16.26 23.62 -11.41
CA THR A 153 -16.38 22.23 -11.88
C THR A 153 -17.10 21.38 -10.84
N HIS A 154 -18.43 21.43 -10.83
CA HIS A 154 -19.25 20.66 -9.88
C HIS A 154 -19.45 19.19 -10.26
N LYS A 155 -19.19 18.80 -11.53
CA LYS A 155 -19.40 17.43 -12.00
C LYS A 155 -18.30 16.46 -11.63
N GLY A 156 -17.07 16.93 -11.45
CA GLY A 156 -15.94 16.09 -11.13
C GLY A 156 -14.63 16.81 -11.32
N ASN A 157 -13.56 16.26 -10.74
CA ASN A 157 -12.22 16.82 -10.85
C ASN A 157 -11.18 15.71 -10.83
N ILE A 158 -9.98 16.03 -11.29
CA ILE A 158 -8.80 15.16 -11.23
C ILE A 158 -7.70 15.93 -10.51
N GLN A 159 -7.10 15.27 -9.53
CA GLN A 159 -5.91 15.75 -8.84
C GLN A 159 -4.72 14.89 -9.26
N VAL A 160 -3.61 15.51 -9.55
CA VAL A 160 -2.33 14.85 -9.79
C VAL A 160 -1.37 15.20 -8.66
N GLY A 161 -0.62 14.21 -8.19
CA GLY A 161 0.35 14.37 -7.12
C GLY A 161 1.72 13.86 -7.54
N LEU A 162 2.75 14.59 -7.12
CA LEU A 162 4.15 14.19 -7.26
C LEU A 162 4.83 14.36 -5.91
N GLY A 163 5.61 13.37 -5.50
CA GLY A 163 6.22 13.40 -4.19
C GLY A 163 7.41 12.48 -4.02
N MET A 164 7.85 12.39 -2.79
CA MET A 164 8.99 11.58 -2.37
C MET A 164 8.69 10.82 -1.09
N LYS A 165 9.17 9.59 -1.02
CA LYS A 165 9.36 8.85 0.22
C LYS A 165 10.81 9.02 0.66
N LEU A 166 11.03 9.40 1.91
CA LEU A 166 12.36 9.55 2.50
C LEU A 166 12.67 8.34 3.40
N PRO A 167 13.89 7.79 3.37
CA PRO A 167 14.28 6.61 4.15
C PRO A 167 14.53 6.96 5.62
N THR A 168 13.52 7.45 6.33
CA THR A 168 13.58 7.83 7.74
C THR A 168 13.37 6.66 8.69
N GLY A 169 12.74 5.58 8.19
CA GLY A 169 12.53 4.35 8.94
C GLY A 169 13.81 3.51 9.04
N ASN A 170 13.98 2.84 10.18
CA ASN A 170 15.09 1.90 10.33
C ASN A 170 14.86 0.67 9.43
N PHE A 171 15.64 0.55 8.36
CA PHE A 171 15.57 -0.57 7.41
C PHE A 171 16.47 -1.76 7.82
N ASN A 172 17.17 -1.66 8.96
CA ASN A 172 17.96 -2.72 9.56
C ASN A 172 17.51 -2.96 11.03
N ALA A 173 16.21 -2.90 11.28
CA ALA A 173 15.66 -3.24 12.58
C ALA A 173 15.98 -4.70 12.92
N GLN A 174 16.42 -4.92 14.15
CA GLN A 174 16.86 -6.23 14.64
C GLN A 174 15.96 -6.73 15.76
N SER A 175 15.91 -8.06 15.91
CA SER A 175 15.21 -8.73 17.01
C SER A 175 15.99 -9.96 17.44
N THR A 176 15.62 -10.51 18.59
CA THR A 176 16.16 -11.79 19.06
C THR A 176 15.48 -12.95 18.34
N PHE A 177 16.29 -13.85 17.82
CA PHE A 177 15.88 -15.14 17.26
C PHE A 177 16.37 -16.26 18.17
N TYR A 178 15.51 -17.21 18.46
CA TYR A 178 15.80 -18.30 19.38
C TYR A 178 16.33 -19.52 18.62
N ASN A 179 17.15 -20.34 19.30
CA ASN A 179 17.70 -21.58 18.74
C ASN A 179 18.54 -21.41 17.47
N VAL A 180 19.09 -20.22 17.23
CA VAL A 180 19.95 -19.89 16.08
C VAL A 180 21.11 -19.00 16.50
N THR A 181 22.21 -19.04 15.72
CA THR A 181 23.41 -18.21 15.94
C THR A 181 23.72 -17.42 14.67
N PRO A 182 23.95 -16.11 14.75
CA PRO A 182 23.81 -15.22 15.92
C PRO A 182 22.34 -15.07 16.34
N ALA A 183 22.08 -14.89 17.63
CA ALA A 183 20.72 -14.74 18.15
C ALA A 183 20.08 -13.40 17.77
N VAL A 184 20.86 -12.33 17.70
CA VAL A 184 20.38 -11.00 17.27
C VAL A 184 20.72 -10.81 15.79
N ARG A 185 19.70 -10.55 14.98
CA ARG A 185 19.82 -10.37 13.53
C ARG A 185 18.70 -9.51 12.97
N PRO A 186 18.83 -9.00 11.72
CA PRO A 186 17.75 -8.23 11.07
C PRO A 186 16.46 -9.03 11.01
N VAL A 187 15.35 -8.36 11.30
CA VAL A 187 14.01 -8.93 11.12
C VAL A 187 13.69 -9.09 9.64
N ASP A 188 12.71 -9.93 9.32
CA ASP A 188 12.24 -10.13 7.95
C ASP A 188 11.79 -8.81 7.32
N GLN A 189 11.98 -8.67 6.00
CA GLN A 189 11.62 -7.49 5.22
C GLN A 189 10.17 -7.03 5.47
N SER A 190 9.24 -7.97 5.71
CA SER A 190 7.82 -7.65 5.92
C SER A 190 7.53 -6.83 7.17
N ILE A 191 8.41 -6.88 8.16
CA ILE A 191 8.29 -6.13 9.42
C ILE A 191 9.41 -5.11 9.64
N GLN A 192 10.21 -4.79 8.62
CA GLN A 192 11.14 -3.66 8.69
C GLN A 192 10.38 -2.33 8.77
N LEU A 193 10.95 -1.33 9.44
CA LEU A 193 10.31 -0.02 9.65
C LEU A 193 10.41 0.87 8.42
N GLY A 194 11.44 0.69 7.60
CA GLY A 194 11.66 1.33 6.30
C GLY A 194 12.27 0.34 5.32
N ASP A 195 12.42 0.76 4.07
CA ASP A 195 13.10 -0.02 3.03
C ASP A 195 14.50 0.51 2.70
N GLY A 196 14.86 1.69 3.24
CA GLY A 196 16.16 2.33 3.05
C GLY A 196 16.33 3.03 1.71
N GLY A 197 15.32 3.10 0.86
CA GLY A 197 15.35 3.79 -0.42
C GLY A 197 14.60 5.11 -0.41
N THR A 198 15.06 6.07 -1.22
CA THR A 198 14.29 7.26 -1.56
C THR A 198 13.39 6.90 -2.74
N GLY A 199 12.08 6.95 -2.52
CA GLY A 199 11.08 6.63 -3.55
C GLY A 199 10.52 7.90 -4.20
N ILE A 200 10.24 7.84 -5.49
CA ILE A 200 9.51 8.86 -6.24
C ILE A 200 8.04 8.44 -6.28
N ILE A 201 7.15 9.31 -5.81
CA ILE A 201 5.71 9.05 -5.72
C ILE A 201 4.99 9.79 -6.84
N ALA A 202 4.12 9.09 -7.56
CA ALA A 202 3.15 9.66 -8.47
C ALA A 202 1.74 9.23 -8.06
N GLU A 203 0.81 10.18 -7.98
CA GLU A 203 -0.59 9.93 -7.60
C GLU A 203 -1.54 10.58 -8.60
N VAL A 204 -2.67 9.90 -8.84
CA VAL A 204 -3.80 10.46 -9.56
C VAL A 204 -5.05 10.15 -8.76
N ASN A 205 -5.77 11.18 -8.37
CA ASN A 205 -7.04 11.08 -7.67
C ASN A 205 -8.13 11.70 -8.52
N GLY A 206 -9.31 11.11 -8.53
CA GLY A 206 -10.40 11.65 -9.32
C GLY A 206 -11.76 11.30 -8.74
N PHE A 207 -12.73 12.17 -8.97
CA PHE A 207 -14.11 11.89 -8.67
C PHE A 207 -15.03 12.41 -9.79
N LEU A 208 -16.20 11.79 -9.88
CA LEU A 208 -17.24 12.18 -10.82
C LEU A 208 -18.61 12.09 -10.13
N ASN A 209 -19.32 13.22 -10.04
CA ASN A 209 -20.66 13.30 -9.48
C ASN A 209 -21.69 12.95 -10.55
N PHE A 210 -22.42 11.85 -10.37
CA PHE A 210 -23.53 11.45 -11.25
C PHE A 210 -24.82 12.16 -10.85
N THR A 211 -25.03 12.28 -9.53
CA THR A 211 -26.14 13.05 -8.93
C THR A 211 -25.63 13.85 -7.74
N SER A 212 -26.52 14.57 -7.05
CA SER A 212 -26.18 15.27 -5.79
C SER A 212 -25.83 14.34 -4.64
N LYS A 213 -26.13 13.04 -4.72
CA LYS A 213 -25.86 12.06 -3.65
C LYS A 213 -24.96 10.92 -4.10
N PHE A 214 -24.83 10.68 -5.39
CA PHE A 214 -24.11 9.54 -5.94
C PHE A 214 -22.91 9.99 -6.77
N SER A 215 -21.72 9.50 -6.46
CA SER A 215 -20.48 9.80 -7.16
C SER A 215 -19.63 8.56 -7.35
N GLY A 216 -18.76 8.58 -8.34
CA GLY A 216 -17.67 7.63 -8.51
C GLY A 216 -16.35 8.25 -8.09
N TYR A 217 -15.41 7.42 -7.65
CA TYR A 217 -14.05 7.83 -7.34
C TYR A 217 -13.02 6.89 -7.95
N THR A 218 -11.84 7.41 -8.19
CA THR A 218 -10.66 6.64 -8.56
C THR A 218 -9.43 7.17 -7.86
N ASN A 219 -8.50 6.27 -7.56
CA ASN A 219 -7.23 6.62 -7.00
C ASN A 219 -6.16 5.69 -7.52
N LEU A 220 -5.11 6.25 -8.09
CA LEU A 220 -3.95 5.57 -8.60
C LEU A 220 -2.70 6.08 -7.86
N TYR A 221 -1.86 5.18 -7.44
CA TYR A 221 -0.61 5.47 -6.76
C TYR A 221 0.48 4.57 -7.30
N TYR A 222 1.62 5.15 -7.60
CA TYR A 222 2.84 4.42 -7.93
C TYR A 222 4.02 5.05 -7.20
N MET A 223 4.86 4.22 -6.60
CA MET A 223 6.11 4.65 -5.99
C MET A 223 7.26 3.88 -6.64
N ALA A 224 8.09 4.60 -7.39
CA ALA A 224 9.32 4.08 -7.98
C ALA A 224 10.49 4.23 -7.01
N ASN A 225 11.23 3.15 -6.76
CA ASN A 225 12.41 3.13 -5.90
C ASN A 225 13.67 2.86 -6.74
N PRO A 226 14.50 3.87 -7.04
CA PRO A 226 15.72 3.67 -7.84
C PRO A 226 16.79 2.81 -7.16
N ARG A 227 16.75 2.68 -5.84
CA ARG A 227 17.70 1.87 -5.07
C ARG A 227 17.39 0.38 -5.24
N ASN A 228 18.37 -0.40 -5.69
CA ASN A 228 18.22 -1.84 -5.95
C ASN A 228 18.06 -2.67 -4.66
N VAL A 229 19.07 -2.64 -3.79
CA VAL A 229 19.11 -3.33 -2.49
C VAL A 229 19.53 -2.37 -1.39
N ASN A 230 19.06 -2.59 -0.16
CA ASN A 230 19.37 -1.69 0.95
C ASN A 230 20.61 -2.11 1.76
N GLY A 231 21.19 -3.27 1.48
CA GLY A 231 22.36 -3.81 2.20
C GLY A 231 22.01 -4.57 3.47
N THR A 232 20.74 -4.56 3.91
CA THR A 232 20.31 -5.36 5.06
C THR A 232 20.26 -6.83 4.68
N ARG A 233 20.99 -7.66 5.40
CA ARG A 233 20.94 -9.11 5.23
C ARG A 233 19.54 -9.64 5.54
N THR A 234 19.12 -10.63 4.78
CA THR A 234 17.92 -11.40 5.12
C THR A 234 18.18 -12.22 6.39
N TYR A 235 17.12 -12.69 7.05
CA TYR A 235 17.24 -13.50 8.28
C TYR A 235 18.00 -14.83 8.08
N ARG A 236 18.23 -15.27 6.83
CA ARG A 236 18.95 -16.49 6.50
C ARG A 236 20.45 -16.25 6.54
N GLU A 237 21.15 -16.87 7.47
CA GLU A 237 22.62 -16.81 7.56
C GLU A 237 23.28 -17.54 6.38
N THR A 238 22.83 -18.77 6.12
CA THR A 238 23.35 -19.59 5.01
C THR A 238 22.34 -19.63 3.89
N LEU A 239 22.75 -19.19 2.71
CA LEU A 239 21.95 -19.22 1.49
C LEU A 239 22.41 -20.37 0.59
N ARG A 240 21.45 -21.06 -0.01
CA ARG A 240 21.74 -21.94 -1.14
C ARG A 240 22.27 -21.12 -2.31
N ALA A 241 23.11 -21.70 -3.16
CA ALA A 241 23.64 -20.99 -4.35
C ALA A 241 22.54 -20.38 -5.22
N THR A 242 21.40 -21.07 -5.37
CA THR A 242 20.22 -20.61 -6.08
C THR A 242 19.53 -19.37 -5.46
N LEU A 243 19.86 -18.99 -4.23
CA LEU A 243 19.35 -17.84 -3.52
C LEU A 243 20.42 -16.77 -3.24
N ALA A 244 21.59 -16.87 -3.84
CA ALA A 244 22.70 -15.92 -3.62
C ALA A 244 22.27 -14.47 -3.91
N ASN A 245 21.43 -14.25 -4.92
CA ASN A 245 20.86 -12.93 -5.24
C ASN A 245 19.93 -12.40 -4.14
N GLU A 246 19.42 -13.24 -3.23
CA GLU A 246 18.53 -12.88 -2.13
C GLU A 246 19.26 -12.67 -0.79
N ALA A 247 20.57 -12.46 -0.80
CA ALA A 247 21.35 -12.23 0.42
C ALA A 247 20.93 -10.94 1.15
N ASN A 248 20.59 -9.91 0.39
CA ASN A 248 20.16 -8.61 0.91
C ASN A 248 18.71 -8.31 0.52
N SER A 249 18.05 -7.51 1.32
CA SER A 249 16.69 -7.06 1.06
C SER A 249 16.65 -6.09 -0.12
N SER A 250 15.73 -6.31 -1.05
CA SER A 250 15.40 -5.42 -2.15
C SER A 250 14.68 -4.17 -1.67
N VAL A 251 14.73 -3.10 -2.48
CA VAL A 251 13.93 -1.87 -2.29
C VAL A 251 12.93 -1.76 -3.45
N PRO A 252 11.81 -2.49 -3.40
CA PRO A 252 10.92 -2.62 -4.54
C PRO A 252 10.00 -1.41 -4.74
N ASP A 253 9.57 -1.22 -5.98
CA ASP A 253 8.46 -0.34 -6.32
C ASP A 253 7.16 -0.80 -5.67
N GLN A 254 6.19 0.10 -5.55
CA GLN A 254 4.86 -0.18 -4.99
C GLN A 254 3.78 0.47 -5.84
N PHE A 255 2.63 -0.19 -5.98
CA PHE A 255 1.49 0.39 -6.67
C PHE A 255 0.18 0.11 -5.94
N LEU A 256 -0.78 1.00 -6.18
CA LEU A 256 -2.15 0.86 -5.71
C LEU A 256 -3.09 1.50 -6.73
N ALA A 257 -4.20 0.83 -6.99
CA ALA A 257 -5.32 1.37 -7.75
C ALA A 257 -6.62 1.11 -7.01
N ARG A 258 -7.48 2.13 -6.92
CA ARG A 258 -8.81 2.03 -6.32
C ARG A 258 -9.83 2.60 -7.30
N LEU A 259 -10.97 1.96 -7.36
CA LEU A 259 -12.13 2.41 -8.13
C LEU A 259 -13.38 2.05 -7.36
N GLY A 260 -14.30 2.99 -7.20
CA GLY A 260 -15.52 2.73 -6.46
C GLY A 260 -16.57 3.82 -6.62
N ALA A 261 -17.61 3.69 -5.84
CA ALA A 261 -18.74 4.61 -5.82
C ALA A 261 -19.10 4.98 -4.38
N ASN A 262 -19.63 6.19 -4.23
CA ASN A 262 -20.04 6.78 -2.96
C ASN A 262 -21.52 7.13 -3.02
N TYR A 263 -22.22 6.92 -1.91
CA TYR A 263 -23.55 7.46 -1.69
C TYR A 263 -23.55 8.30 -0.42
N THR A 264 -23.91 9.58 -0.53
CA THR A 264 -23.83 10.56 0.55
C THR A 264 -25.21 10.97 1.04
N PHE A 265 -25.43 10.81 2.34
CA PHE A 265 -26.58 11.32 3.07
C PHE A 265 -26.19 12.66 3.69
N GLN A 266 -26.81 13.74 3.22
CA GLN A 266 -26.53 15.09 3.73
C GLN A 266 -27.43 15.45 4.89
N GLY A 267 -26.86 15.94 5.98
CA GLY A 267 -27.54 16.61 7.09
C GLY A 267 -27.25 18.10 7.12
N HIS A 268 -27.77 18.81 8.09
CA HIS A 268 -27.64 20.28 8.18
C HIS A 268 -26.18 20.76 8.31
N ASN A 269 -25.38 20.11 9.16
CA ASN A 269 -23.94 20.40 9.36
C ASN A 269 -23.09 19.12 9.33
N SER A 270 -23.60 18.07 8.71
CA SER A 270 -22.96 16.77 8.68
C SER A 270 -23.24 16.04 7.38
N ALA A 271 -22.40 15.08 7.03
CA ALA A 271 -22.68 14.13 5.97
C ALA A 271 -22.17 12.75 6.35
N LEU A 272 -22.96 11.75 6.00
CA LEU A 272 -22.57 10.35 6.08
C LEU A 272 -22.41 9.84 4.67
N THR A 273 -21.21 9.34 4.33
CA THR A 273 -20.94 8.71 3.04
C THR A 273 -20.67 7.23 3.25
N VAL A 274 -21.41 6.42 2.51
CA VAL A 274 -21.18 4.97 2.39
C VAL A 274 -20.56 4.73 1.03
N SER A 275 -19.46 4.00 1.01
CA SER A 275 -18.70 3.73 -0.22
C SER A 275 -18.46 2.25 -0.41
N GLY A 276 -18.36 1.84 -1.66
CA GLY A 276 -17.94 0.50 -2.04
C GLY A 276 -17.09 0.55 -3.30
N GLY A 277 -16.03 -0.23 -3.31
CA GLY A 277 -15.12 -0.25 -4.45
C GLY A 277 -14.23 -1.47 -4.47
N MET A 278 -13.32 -1.46 -5.43
CA MET A 278 -12.25 -2.44 -5.58
C MET A 278 -10.91 -1.75 -5.36
N ARG A 279 -10.01 -2.47 -4.70
CA ARG A 279 -8.62 -2.06 -4.43
C ARG A 279 -7.67 -3.12 -4.94
N LEU A 280 -6.78 -2.74 -5.83
CA LEU A 280 -5.65 -3.54 -6.29
C LEU A 280 -4.38 -2.92 -5.72
N GLU A 281 -3.58 -3.70 -5.01
CA GLU A 281 -2.31 -3.22 -4.46
C GLU A 281 -1.24 -4.29 -4.53
N GLY A 282 0.03 -3.84 -4.61
CA GLY A 282 1.12 -4.79 -4.64
C GLY A 282 2.49 -4.23 -4.97
N ILE A 283 3.44 -5.16 -5.18
CA ILE A 283 4.83 -4.89 -5.57
C ILE A 283 5.15 -5.64 -6.86
N PRO A 284 5.67 -4.97 -7.90
CA PRO A 284 6.00 -5.59 -9.17
C PRO A 284 7.19 -6.54 -9.05
N VAL A 285 7.31 -7.45 -10.01
CA VAL A 285 8.50 -8.31 -10.15
C VAL A 285 9.73 -7.50 -10.52
N TYR A 286 9.54 -6.54 -11.41
CA TYR A 286 10.56 -5.63 -11.90
C TYR A 286 10.18 -4.19 -11.56
N ASP A 287 11.17 -3.44 -11.12
CA ASP A 287 11.02 -2.02 -10.82
C ASP A 287 11.03 -1.21 -12.12
N LEU A 288 10.36 -0.07 -12.11
CA LEU A 288 10.31 0.84 -13.26
C LEU A 288 11.67 1.49 -13.53
N ILE A 289 12.41 1.79 -12.45
CA ILE A 289 13.71 2.44 -12.49
C ILE A 289 14.68 1.62 -11.65
N GLY A 290 15.90 1.38 -12.17
CA GLY A 290 16.95 0.67 -11.47
C GLY A 290 16.97 -0.83 -11.75
N LYS A 291 17.44 -1.61 -10.79
CA LYS A 291 17.54 -3.08 -10.86
C LYS A 291 16.56 -3.70 -9.86
N SER A 292 16.24 -4.97 -10.09
CA SER A 292 15.26 -5.72 -9.28
C SER A 292 15.89 -6.93 -8.59
N ASP A 293 17.14 -6.76 -8.13
CA ASP A 293 17.85 -7.78 -7.37
C ASP A 293 17.44 -7.77 -5.90
N GLY A 294 17.95 -8.74 -5.17
CA GLY A 294 17.70 -8.87 -3.74
C GLY A 294 16.42 -9.61 -3.41
N PHE A 295 16.26 -9.85 -2.12
CA PHE A 295 15.12 -10.57 -1.58
C PHE A 295 13.86 -9.72 -1.66
N ARG A 296 12.86 -10.22 -2.40
CA ARG A 296 11.51 -9.66 -2.47
C ARG A 296 10.48 -10.76 -2.66
N ARG A 297 9.27 -10.48 -2.27
CA ARG A 297 8.11 -11.36 -2.49
C ARG A 297 7.10 -10.62 -3.36
N PRO A 298 7.30 -10.58 -4.70
CA PRO A 298 6.36 -9.90 -5.59
C PRO A 298 5.01 -10.61 -5.63
N GLY A 299 3.93 -9.87 -5.83
CA GLY A 299 2.57 -10.40 -5.83
C GLY A 299 1.54 -9.29 -5.61
N TYR A 300 0.23 -9.55 -5.76
CA TYR A 300 -0.83 -8.58 -5.58
C TYR A 300 -2.02 -9.11 -4.77
N VAL A 301 -2.77 -8.16 -4.24
CA VAL A 301 -4.07 -8.41 -3.63
C VAL A 301 -5.12 -7.57 -4.35
N LEU A 302 -6.17 -8.21 -4.83
CA LEU A 302 -7.40 -7.55 -5.24
C LEU A 302 -8.39 -7.69 -4.09
N SER A 303 -8.92 -6.58 -3.61
CA SER A 303 -9.84 -6.52 -2.47
C SER A 303 -11.14 -5.81 -2.85
N ALA A 304 -12.25 -6.27 -2.29
CA ALA A 304 -13.45 -5.46 -2.16
C ALA A 304 -13.27 -4.52 -0.97
N GLU A 305 -13.56 -3.23 -1.14
CA GLU A 305 -13.28 -2.20 -0.13
C GLU A 305 -14.56 -1.43 0.25
N PRO A 306 -15.38 -1.96 1.18
CA PRO A 306 -16.41 -1.16 1.82
C PRO A 306 -15.77 -0.08 2.70
N SER A 307 -16.35 1.12 2.67
CA SER A 307 -15.92 2.23 3.50
C SER A 307 -17.08 3.09 3.99
N LEU A 308 -16.85 3.77 5.09
CA LEU A 308 -17.77 4.68 5.74
C LEU A 308 -17.01 5.94 6.13
N SER A 309 -17.66 7.08 5.95
CA SER A 309 -17.10 8.31 6.42
C SER A 309 -18.20 9.24 6.93
N TYR A 310 -17.90 9.94 8.01
CA TYR A 310 -18.80 10.86 8.65
C TYR A 310 -18.12 12.20 8.87
N SER A 311 -18.58 13.21 8.15
CA SER A 311 -18.13 14.58 8.29
C SER A 311 -19.06 15.37 9.19
N LEU A 312 -18.48 16.06 10.16
CA LEU A 312 -19.19 16.96 11.07
C LEU A 312 -18.42 18.28 11.15
N ARG A 313 -18.93 19.33 10.51
CA ARG A 313 -18.27 20.64 10.45
C ARG A 313 -16.82 20.52 9.96
N LYS A 314 -15.85 20.72 10.85
CA LYS A 314 -14.40 20.68 10.57
C LYS A 314 -13.74 19.32 10.83
N ILE A 315 -14.51 18.32 11.23
CA ILE A 315 -14.00 17.00 11.60
C ILE A 315 -14.55 15.98 10.62
N ASN A 316 -13.68 15.11 10.14
CA ASN A 316 -14.06 13.98 9.31
C ASN A 316 -13.55 12.68 9.93
N PHE A 317 -14.44 11.74 10.23
CA PHE A 317 -14.14 10.37 10.65
C PHE A 317 -14.28 9.46 9.44
N PHE A 318 -13.39 8.50 9.29
CA PHE A 318 -13.45 7.55 8.18
C PHE A 318 -13.02 6.16 8.64
N ALA A 319 -13.57 5.14 7.99
CA ALA A 319 -13.17 3.75 8.17
C ALA A 319 -13.32 3.00 6.85
N ASN A 320 -12.39 2.09 6.55
CA ASN A 320 -12.51 1.17 5.44
C ASN A 320 -11.93 -0.20 5.80
N VAL A 321 -12.46 -1.24 5.16
CA VAL A 321 -12.06 -2.62 5.40
C VAL A 321 -11.85 -3.32 4.06
N PRO A 322 -10.67 -3.16 3.41
CA PRO A 322 -10.34 -3.96 2.24
C PRO A 322 -10.34 -5.45 2.59
N ILE A 323 -11.22 -6.22 1.93
CA ILE A 323 -11.39 -7.67 2.09
C ILE A 323 -10.82 -8.33 0.85
N ALA A 324 -9.79 -9.15 1.00
CA ALA A 324 -9.06 -9.75 -0.11
C ALA A 324 -9.92 -10.80 -0.83
N VAL A 325 -10.19 -10.55 -2.11
CA VAL A 325 -10.94 -11.45 -3.02
C VAL A 325 -9.97 -12.35 -3.79
N LYS A 326 -8.85 -11.80 -4.24
CA LYS A 326 -7.82 -12.55 -4.95
C LYS A 326 -6.44 -12.20 -4.42
N ARG A 327 -5.58 -13.20 -4.30
CA ARG A 327 -4.18 -13.07 -3.91
C ARG A 327 -3.33 -13.82 -4.92
N ASP A 328 -2.18 -13.26 -5.25
CA ASP A 328 -1.23 -13.91 -6.16
C ASP A 328 0.20 -13.57 -5.70
N ARG A 329 0.94 -14.59 -5.27
CA ARG A 329 2.39 -14.52 -5.04
C ARG A 329 3.08 -14.93 -6.34
N THR A 330 3.50 -13.94 -7.10
CA THR A 330 4.15 -14.17 -8.40
C THR A 330 5.61 -14.58 -8.23
N GLN A 331 6.24 -15.11 -9.29
CA GLN A 331 7.67 -15.41 -9.27
C GLN A 331 8.48 -14.11 -9.07
N SER A 332 9.45 -14.13 -8.14
CA SER A 332 10.48 -13.10 -8.07
C SER A 332 11.41 -13.17 -9.28
N LYS A 333 12.32 -12.19 -9.44
CA LYS A 333 13.38 -12.27 -10.43
C LYS A 333 14.21 -13.54 -10.23
N THR A 334 14.65 -13.81 -8.99
CA THR A 334 15.39 -15.01 -8.61
C THR A 334 14.60 -16.30 -8.90
N ASP A 335 13.30 -16.33 -8.62
CA ASP A 335 12.44 -17.48 -8.95
C ASP A 335 12.43 -17.74 -10.47
N LYS A 336 12.37 -16.69 -11.30
CA LYS A 336 12.39 -16.79 -12.76
C LYS A 336 13.75 -17.28 -13.29
N GLU A 337 14.85 -16.71 -12.77
CA GLU A 337 16.22 -17.12 -13.13
C GLU A 337 16.45 -18.59 -12.79
N ASN A 338 16.03 -19.02 -11.60
CA ASN A 338 16.12 -20.42 -11.19
C ASN A 338 15.22 -21.33 -12.04
N SER A 339 14.04 -20.87 -12.45
CA SER A 339 13.16 -21.65 -13.34
C SER A 339 13.79 -21.89 -14.70
N ILE A 340 14.50 -20.90 -15.24
CA ILE A 340 15.25 -21.03 -16.49
C ILE A 340 16.42 -22.01 -16.29
N ALA A 341 17.19 -21.85 -15.22
CA ALA A 341 18.36 -22.67 -14.94
C ALA A 341 18.04 -24.17 -14.69
N THR A 342 16.87 -24.44 -14.08
CA THR A 342 16.46 -25.81 -13.72
C THR A 342 15.52 -26.47 -14.73
N GLY A 343 14.99 -25.71 -15.70
CA GLY A 343 13.96 -26.18 -16.63
C GLY A 343 12.60 -26.48 -15.97
N THR A 344 12.43 -26.15 -14.69
CA THR A 344 11.20 -26.37 -13.92
C THR A 344 10.76 -25.07 -13.25
N ARG A 345 9.42 -24.92 -13.06
CA ARG A 345 8.90 -23.71 -12.42
C ARG A 345 9.28 -23.67 -10.94
N VAL A 346 10.14 -22.72 -10.59
CA VAL A 346 10.48 -22.39 -9.20
C VAL A 346 9.66 -21.18 -8.76
N ILE A 347 9.03 -21.26 -7.61
CA ILE A 347 8.26 -20.15 -7.04
C ILE A 347 8.23 -20.28 -5.51
N GLY A 348 8.55 -19.19 -4.82
CA GLY A 348 8.40 -19.11 -3.38
C GLY A 348 6.95 -18.88 -2.95
N ASP A 349 6.71 -18.87 -1.63
CA ASP A 349 5.43 -18.49 -1.05
C ASP A 349 5.52 -17.20 -0.23
N ALA A 350 4.36 -16.61 0.06
CA ALA A 350 4.24 -15.47 0.94
C ALA A 350 2.93 -15.52 1.74
N ALA A 351 2.97 -14.97 2.96
CA ALA A 351 1.80 -14.83 3.80
C ALA A 351 0.97 -13.60 3.42
N PHE A 352 -0.33 -13.77 3.27
CA PHE A 352 -1.29 -12.71 2.95
C PHE A 352 -2.31 -12.54 4.06
N ALA A 353 -2.88 -11.35 4.14
CA ALA A 353 -4.03 -11.05 4.99
C ALA A 353 -5.35 -11.40 4.32
N ASP A 354 -6.38 -11.66 5.11
CA ASP A 354 -7.76 -11.77 4.62
C ASP A 354 -8.41 -10.40 4.48
N TYR A 355 -8.08 -9.50 5.38
CA TYR A 355 -8.55 -8.10 5.37
C TYR A 355 -7.57 -7.20 6.12
N SER A 356 -7.73 -5.90 5.93
CA SER A 356 -7.18 -4.89 6.83
C SER A 356 -8.28 -4.01 7.37
N ILE A 357 -8.10 -3.47 8.57
CA ILE A 357 -8.99 -2.49 9.18
C ILE A 357 -8.25 -1.17 9.19
N ASN A 358 -8.85 -0.15 8.61
CA ASN A 358 -8.30 1.20 8.60
C ASN A 358 -9.38 2.15 9.13
N PHE A 359 -9.02 3.03 10.05
CA PHE A 359 -9.90 4.10 10.52
C PHE A 359 -9.08 5.32 10.94
N GLY A 360 -9.70 6.46 10.93
CA GLY A 360 -9.01 7.69 11.32
C GLY A 360 -9.92 8.89 11.41
N VAL A 361 -9.27 10.00 11.68
CA VAL A 361 -9.91 11.31 11.81
C VAL A 361 -9.06 12.37 11.15
N SER A 362 -9.71 13.32 10.49
CA SER A 362 -9.08 14.51 9.92
C SER A 362 -9.74 15.75 10.49
N PHE A 363 -8.94 16.76 10.84
CA PHE A 363 -9.37 18.04 11.39
C PHE A 363 -8.95 19.16 10.46
N LYS A 364 -9.89 20.04 10.12
CA LYS A 364 -9.61 21.34 9.48
C LYS A 364 -9.29 22.36 10.56
N LEU A 365 -8.08 22.90 10.56
CA LEU A 365 -7.59 23.92 11.50
C LEU A 365 -8.01 25.34 11.06
#